data_ee00cdd0f99fedb1509beeba81f30fcb
#
_entry.id   ee00cdd0f99fedb1509beeba81f30fcb
#
_cell.length_a   1.000
_cell.length_b   1.000
_cell.length_c   1.000
_cell.angle_alpha   90.00
_cell.angle_beta   90.00
_cell.angle_gamma   90.00
#
_symmetry.space_group_name_H-M   'P 1'
#
loop_
_entity.id
_entity.type
_entity.pdbx_description
1 polymer ?
#
loop_
_entity_poly.entity_id
_entity_poly.type
_entity_poly.pdbx_seq_one_letter_code
_entity_poly.pdbx_strand_id
1 'polypeptide(L)'
;MENRLPENCILDKGITGCGATRLAITNDRSTLIAAPTVNLIKNKMQEHPDLLGVYGDVSNQEITDYLKTHDRWKIMATYDAVPRVVDVAGAEIYSKAFLLVDEYHRLLFDYSFRRSAVAGLLEQAPRFASKTFLSATPIEQEFLLDELQGIPQVKIIWPSAEPMQVRL
;
A
#
# COMPACT_ATOMS: atom_id res chain seq x y z
N MET A 1 3.95 -13.83 16.86
CA MET A 1 3.43 -13.24 15.60
C MET A 1 4.43 -12.19 15.18
N GLU A 2 4.99 -12.30 14.01
CA GLU A 2 5.84 -11.26 13.48
C GLU A 2 5.00 -9.98 13.27
N ASN A 3 5.47 -8.86 13.82
CA ASN A 3 4.80 -7.57 13.74
C ASN A 3 4.99 -6.91 12.36
N ARG A 4 5.14 -7.72 11.30
CA ARG A 4 5.41 -7.27 9.92
C ARG A 4 4.64 -8.11 8.92
N LEU A 5 4.23 -7.49 7.83
CA LEU A 5 3.67 -8.19 6.68
C LEU A 5 4.78 -8.96 5.94
N PRO A 6 4.45 -10.08 5.28
CA PRO A 6 5.35 -10.72 4.34
C PRO A 6 5.83 -9.74 3.28
N GLU A 7 7.07 -9.88 2.84
CA GLU A 7 7.70 -8.95 1.88
C GLU A 7 7.89 -9.59 0.50
N ASN A 8 7.97 -8.74 -0.51
CA ASN A 8 8.22 -9.12 -1.90
C ASN A 8 7.24 -10.16 -2.42
N CYS A 9 5.96 -9.96 -2.10
CA CYS A 9 4.89 -10.87 -2.49
C CYS A 9 3.59 -10.14 -2.84
N ILE A 10 2.70 -10.85 -3.51
CA ILE A 10 1.28 -10.52 -3.59
C ILE A 10 0.60 -11.25 -2.43
N LEU A 11 0.01 -10.49 -1.51
CA LEU A 11 -0.60 -11.02 -0.30
C LEU A 11 -2.13 -11.00 -0.41
N ASP A 12 -2.71 -12.20 -0.53
CA ASP A 12 -4.14 -12.41 -0.35
C ASP A 12 -4.46 -12.45 1.16
N LYS A 13 -5.09 -11.38 1.65
CA LYS A 13 -5.49 -11.28 3.07
C LYS A 13 -6.74 -12.09 3.41
N GLY A 14 -7.43 -12.66 2.41
CA GLY A 14 -8.60 -13.52 2.55
C GLY A 14 -9.86 -12.80 3.00
N ILE A 15 -9.77 -11.91 3.98
CA ILE A 15 -10.91 -11.15 4.52
C ILE A 15 -10.60 -9.65 4.58
N THR A 16 -11.63 -8.83 4.35
CA THR A 16 -11.54 -7.39 4.56
C THR A 16 -11.45 -7.06 6.05
N GLY A 17 -10.80 -5.94 6.40
CA GLY A 17 -10.74 -5.49 7.79
C GLY A 17 -9.83 -6.32 8.72
N CYS A 18 -9.01 -7.23 8.19
CA CYS A 18 -8.10 -8.07 8.99
C CYS A 18 -6.95 -7.31 9.71
N GLY A 19 -6.85 -5.99 9.51
CA GLY A 19 -5.84 -5.16 10.15
C GLY A 19 -4.48 -5.09 9.44
N ALA A 20 -4.34 -5.65 8.22
CA ALA A 20 -3.07 -5.64 7.50
C ALA A 20 -2.53 -4.23 7.24
N THR A 21 -3.37 -3.31 6.78
CA THR A 21 -3.00 -1.90 6.58
C THR A 21 -2.63 -1.22 7.91
N ARG A 22 -3.38 -1.51 8.99
CA ARG A 22 -3.05 -1.03 10.33
C ARG A 22 -1.68 -1.53 10.77
N LEU A 23 -1.37 -2.82 10.54
CA LEU A 23 -0.05 -3.38 10.85
C LEU A 23 1.07 -2.64 10.12
N ALA A 24 0.87 -2.28 8.84
CA ALA A 24 1.83 -1.48 8.07
C ALA A 24 2.02 -0.07 8.63
N ILE A 25 0.98 0.55 9.19
CA ILE A 25 1.05 1.87 9.82
C ILE A 25 1.76 1.79 11.19
N THR A 26 1.50 0.75 11.98
CA THR A 26 1.97 0.66 13.38
C THR A 26 3.29 -0.09 13.57
N ASN A 27 3.85 -0.69 12.51
CA ASN A 27 5.15 -1.37 12.57
C ASN A 27 6.32 -0.40 12.87
N ASP A 28 7.51 -0.94 13.09
CA ASP A 28 8.71 -0.22 13.53
C ASP A 28 9.61 0.30 12.39
N ARG A 29 9.12 0.38 11.15
CA ARG A 29 9.90 0.82 9.98
C ARG A 29 9.23 1.97 9.24
N SER A 30 10.00 2.75 8.48
CA SER A 30 9.45 3.72 7.53
C SER A 30 8.61 3.02 6.47
N THR A 31 7.39 3.50 6.23
CA THR A 31 6.43 2.82 5.36
C THR A 31 5.73 3.82 4.45
N LEU A 32 5.75 3.53 3.14
CA LEU A 32 4.92 4.19 2.15
C LEU A 32 3.76 3.26 1.78
N ILE A 33 2.54 3.74 1.95
CA ILE A 33 1.32 2.99 1.61
C ILE A 33 0.68 3.67 0.41
N ALA A 34 0.59 2.95 -0.70
CA ALA A 34 -0.17 3.36 -1.87
C ALA A 34 -1.63 2.93 -1.70
N ALA A 35 -2.56 3.87 -1.76
CA ALA A 35 -3.99 3.66 -1.53
C ALA A 35 -4.83 4.05 -2.74
N PRO A 36 -5.96 3.36 -2.99
CA PRO A 36 -6.80 3.64 -4.14
C PRO A 36 -7.62 4.92 -4.03
N THR A 37 -7.92 5.39 -2.80
CA THR A 37 -8.84 6.50 -2.60
C THR A 37 -8.42 7.47 -1.49
N VAL A 38 -8.74 8.75 -1.67
CA VAL A 38 -8.55 9.80 -0.67
C VAL A 38 -9.35 9.52 0.61
N ASN A 39 -10.56 8.97 0.50
CA ASN A 39 -11.40 8.68 1.67
C ASN A 39 -10.75 7.64 2.58
N LEU A 40 -10.11 6.62 2.01
CA LEU A 40 -9.37 5.62 2.80
C LEU A 40 -8.22 6.29 3.57
N ILE A 41 -7.46 7.18 2.92
CA ILE A 41 -6.38 7.93 3.54
C ILE A 41 -6.90 8.79 4.71
N LYS A 42 -7.96 9.58 4.47
CA LYS A 42 -8.57 10.44 5.50
C LYS A 42 -9.04 9.65 6.72
N ASN A 43 -9.68 8.50 6.50
CA ASN A 43 -10.11 7.63 7.59
C ASN A 43 -8.91 7.12 8.41
N LYS A 44 -7.83 6.72 7.73
CA LYS A 44 -6.61 6.25 8.41
C LYS A 44 -5.88 7.35 9.16
N MET A 45 -5.87 8.58 8.67
CA MET A 45 -5.33 9.74 9.38
C MET A 45 -6.11 10.05 10.67
N GLN A 46 -7.43 9.84 10.69
CA GLN A 46 -8.23 9.99 11.91
C GLN A 46 -7.90 8.92 12.96
N GLU A 47 -7.63 7.68 12.53
CA GLU A 47 -7.23 6.58 13.41
C GLU A 47 -5.77 6.69 13.88
N HIS A 48 -4.91 7.32 13.07
CA HIS A 48 -3.46 7.41 13.27
C HIS A 48 -2.97 8.85 13.04
N PRO A 49 -2.96 9.72 14.07
CA PRO A 49 -2.62 11.14 13.92
C PRO A 49 -1.20 11.41 13.38
N ASP A 50 -0.26 10.48 13.59
CA ASP A 50 1.12 10.59 13.08
C ASP A 50 1.28 10.18 11.61
N LEU A 51 0.20 9.72 10.96
CA LEU A 51 0.21 9.33 9.55
C LEU A 51 0.09 10.58 8.67
N LEU A 52 1.04 10.79 7.76
CA LEU A 52 0.90 11.80 6.71
C LEU A 52 0.11 11.25 5.53
N GLY A 53 -1.03 11.86 5.21
CA GLY A 53 -1.78 11.60 3.97
C GLY A 53 -1.29 12.49 2.83
N VAL A 54 -0.94 11.91 1.69
CA VAL A 54 -0.50 12.66 0.50
C VAL A 54 -1.48 12.44 -0.65
N TYR A 55 -2.24 13.49 -0.96
CA TYR A 55 -3.23 13.53 -2.04
C TYR A 55 -3.51 14.99 -2.42
N GLY A 56 -4.04 15.22 -3.63
CA GLY A 56 -4.46 16.56 -4.07
C GLY A 56 -3.39 17.63 -3.84
N ASP A 57 -3.73 18.65 -3.06
CA ASP A 57 -2.93 19.87 -2.86
C ASP A 57 -1.86 19.78 -1.76
N VAL A 58 -1.63 18.63 -1.15
CA VAL A 58 -0.53 18.45 -0.19
C VAL A 58 0.79 18.82 -0.87
N SER A 59 1.50 19.79 -0.30
CA SER A 59 2.70 20.37 -0.92
C SER A 59 3.95 19.50 -0.74
N ASN A 60 4.95 19.67 -1.61
CA ASN A 60 6.26 19.04 -1.45
C ASN A 60 6.96 19.48 -0.17
N GLN A 61 6.70 20.72 0.29
CA GLN A 61 7.26 21.23 1.53
C GLN A 61 6.71 20.48 2.76
N GLU A 62 5.40 20.21 2.80
CA GLU A 62 4.79 19.42 3.87
C GLU A 62 5.38 18.00 3.94
N ILE A 63 5.59 17.35 2.78
CA ILE A 63 6.25 16.04 2.73
C ILE A 63 7.68 16.14 3.25
N THR A 64 8.43 17.15 2.81
CA THR A 64 9.82 17.37 3.23
C THR A 64 9.93 17.58 4.73
N ASP A 65 9.08 18.43 5.31
CA ASP A 65 9.10 18.77 6.73
C ASP A 65 8.70 17.55 7.59
N TYR A 66 7.74 16.78 7.13
CA TYR A 66 7.34 15.54 7.78
C TYR A 66 8.49 14.52 7.79
N LEU A 67 9.15 14.29 6.66
CA LEU A 67 10.29 13.35 6.56
C LEU A 67 11.47 13.76 7.45
N LYS A 68 11.72 15.07 7.64
CA LYS A 68 12.79 15.59 8.51
C LYS A 68 12.50 15.40 10.00
N THR A 69 11.24 15.37 10.40
CA THR A 69 10.81 15.31 11.79
C THR A 69 10.48 13.91 12.29
N HIS A 70 10.47 12.91 11.40
CA HIS A 70 10.10 11.54 11.73
C HIS A 70 11.15 10.53 11.23
N ASP A 71 11.93 9.96 12.12
CA ASP A 71 12.91 8.92 11.78
C ASP A 71 12.26 7.64 11.21
N ARG A 72 11.07 7.33 11.70
CA ARG A 72 10.23 6.20 11.25
C ARG A 72 8.90 6.71 10.75
N TRP A 73 8.96 7.34 9.61
CA TRP A 73 7.82 7.99 9.01
C TRP A 73 6.78 7.01 8.43
N LYS A 74 5.52 7.45 8.41
CA LYS A 74 4.38 6.74 7.83
C LYS A 74 3.67 7.67 6.87
N ILE A 75 3.72 7.36 5.59
CA ILE A 75 3.05 8.13 4.56
C ILE A 75 2.04 7.22 3.85
N MET A 76 0.82 7.70 3.69
CA MET A 76 -0.21 7.06 2.88
C MET A 76 -0.58 7.99 1.73
N ALA A 77 -0.34 7.56 0.51
CA ALA A 77 -0.51 8.37 -0.69
C ALA A 77 -1.50 7.71 -1.66
N THR A 78 -2.23 8.51 -2.43
CA THR A 78 -2.96 7.97 -3.58
C THR A 78 -1.98 7.42 -4.62
N TYR A 79 -2.40 6.46 -5.44
CA TYR A 79 -1.52 5.82 -6.43
C TYR A 79 -0.77 6.82 -7.30
N ASP A 80 -1.45 7.87 -7.75
CA ASP A 80 -0.90 8.95 -8.56
C ASP A 80 0.05 9.88 -7.79
N ALA A 81 -0.05 9.94 -6.46
CA ALA A 81 0.82 10.77 -5.63
C ALA A 81 2.11 10.05 -5.19
N VAL A 82 2.20 8.73 -5.34
CA VAL A 82 3.39 7.95 -4.96
C VAL A 82 4.67 8.45 -5.64
N PRO A 83 4.72 8.70 -6.97
CA PRO A 83 5.93 9.24 -7.61
C PRO A 83 6.41 10.54 -6.97
N ARG A 84 5.50 11.44 -6.62
CA ARG A 84 5.83 12.71 -5.95
C ARG A 84 6.46 12.50 -4.57
N VAL A 85 5.95 11.56 -3.78
CA VAL A 85 6.56 11.20 -2.49
C VAL A 85 7.98 10.67 -2.69
N VAL A 86 8.18 9.81 -3.68
CA VAL A 86 9.50 9.26 -4.04
C VAL A 86 10.47 10.36 -4.46
N ASP A 87 10.03 11.28 -5.31
CA ASP A 87 10.85 12.41 -5.79
C ASP A 87 11.31 13.31 -4.62
N VAL A 88 10.42 13.59 -3.67
CA VAL A 88 10.74 14.42 -2.49
C VAL A 88 11.65 13.68 -1.51
N ALA A 89 11.40 12.40 -1.27
CA ALA A 89 12.19 11.59 -0.35
C ALA A 89 13.58 11.23 -0.89
N GLY A 90 13.74 11.22 -2.22
CA GLY A 90 14.99 10.86 -2.89
C GLY A 90 15.23 9.35 -2.99
N ALA A 91 16.30 8.97 -3.69
CA ALA A 91 16.58 7.57 -4.07
C ALA A 91 16.75 6.61 -2.87
N GLU A 92 17.09 7.13 -1.70
CA GLU A 92 17.26 6.30 -0.49
C GLU A 92 15.96 5.63 -0.03
N ILE A 93 14.80 6.16 -0.44
CA ILE A 93 13.48 5.58 -0.09
C ILE A 93 13.38 4.11 -0.51
N TYR A 94 13.96 3.74 -1.66
CA TYR A 94 13.86 2.40 -2.20
C TYR A 94 14.52 1.32 -1.34
N SER A 95 15.58 1.68 -0.62
CA SER A 95 16.30 0.76 0.27
C SER A 95 15.85 0.86 1.74
N LYS A 96 15.36 2.03 2.17
CA LYS A 96 15.04 2.30 3.57
C LYS A 96 13.58 2.09 3.92
N ALA A 97 12.66 2.21 2.95
CA ALA A 97 11.24 2.13 3.19
C ALA A 97 10.62 0.82 2.71
N PHE A 98 9.57 0.42 3.40
CA PHE A 98 8.66 -0.61 2.95
C PHE A 98 7.53 0.02 2.11
N LEU A 99 7.26 -0.52 0.93
CA LEU A 99 6.11 -0.14 0.10
C LEU A 99 4.98 -1.15 0.29
N LEU A 100 3.83 -0.67 0.74
CA LEU A 100 2.58 -1.41 0.71
C LEU A 100 1.66 -0.85 -0.38
N VAL A 101 1.29 -1.67 -1.36
CA VAL A 101 0.25 -1.32 -2.33
C VAL A 101 -1.06 -1.95 -1.87
N ASP A 102 -1.91 -1.14 -1.24
CA ASP A 102 -3.19 -1.60 -0.68
C ASP A 102 -4.25 -1.67 -1.77
N GLU A 103 -5.07 -2.72 -1.71
CA GLU A 103 -6.13 -3.02 -2.68
C GLU A 103 -5.62 -3.05 -4.15
N TYR A 104 -4.48 -3.73 -4.38
CA TYR A 104 -3.79 -3.74 -5.68
C TYR A 104 -4.67 -4.19 -6.86
N HIS A 105 -5.73 -4.95 -6.61
CA HIS A 105 -6.69 -5.34 -7.65
C HIS A 105 -7.32 -4.11 -8.33
N ARG A 106 -7.38 -2.97 -7.63
CA ARG A 106 -7.85 -1.70 -8.19
C ARG A 106 -6.94 -1.16 -9.29
N LEU A 107 -5.65 -1.52 -9.29
CA LEU A 107 -4.73 -1.14 -10.36
C LEU A 107 -5.20 -1.63 -11.73
N LEU A 108 -5.81 -2.83 -11.82
CA LEU A 108 -6.36 -3.36 -13.07
C LEU A 108 -7.54 -2.54 -13.57
N PHE A 109 -8.46 -2.18 -12.67
CA PHE A 109 -9.62 -1.36 -13.02
C PHE A 109 -9.21 0.06 -13.40
N ASP A 110 -8.28 0.65 -12.64
CA ASP A 110 -7.81 2.01 -12.89
C ASP A 110 -6.87 2.08 -14.11
N TYR A 111 -6.19 0.99 -14.47
CA TYR A 111 -5.29 0.94 -15.64
C TYR A 111 -6.02 1.25 -16.96
N SER A 112 -7.26 0.80 -17.11
CA SER A 112 -8.08 1.06 -18.28
C SER A 112 -8.57 2.52 -18.38
N PHE A 113 -8.74 3.21 -17.24
CA PHE A 113 -9.33 4.55 -17.18
C PHE A 113 -8.35 5.65 -16.74
N ARG A 114 -7.30 5.29 -15.99
CA ARG A 114 -6.32 6.21 -15.39
C ARG A 114 -4.88 5.72 -15.57
N ARG A 115 -4.56 5.28 -16.78
CA ARG A 115 -3.26 4.66 -17.08
C ARG A 115 -2.07 5.47 -16.56
N SER A 116 -2.08 6.81 -16.68
CA SER A 116 -1.00 7.67 -16.22
C SER A 116 -0.83 7.67 -14.70
N ALA A 117 -1.93 7.60 -13.94
CA ALA A 117 -1.89 7.60 -12.47
C ALA A 117 -1.32 6.29 -11.92
N VAL A 118 -1.65 5.19 -12.56
CA VAL A 118 -1.19 3.84 -12.17
C VAL A 118 0.22 3.55 -12.68
N ALA A 119 0.57 4.02 -13.89
CA ALA A 119 1.88 3.79 -14.50
C ALA A 119 3.03 4.29 -13.62
N GLY A 120 2.89 5.47 -13.01
CA GLY A 120 3.90 6.02 -12.11
C GLY A 120 4.16 5.11 -10.90
N LEU A 121 3.11 4.57 -10.27
CA LEU A 121 3.27 3.61 -9.18
C LEU A 121 3.94 2.32 -9.65
N LEU A 122 3.49 1.75 -10.78
CA LEU A 122 4.03 0.50 -11.32
C LEU A 122 5.51 0.62 -11.73
N GLU A 123 5.93 1.81 -12.20
CA GLU A 123 7.34 2.10 -12.49
C GLU A 123 8.19 2.16 -11.20
N GLN A 124 7.64 2.73 -10.13
CA GLN A 124 8.37 2.91 -8.86
C GLN A 124 8.42 1.62 -8.02
N ALA A 125 7.34 0.85 -7.98
CA ALA A 125 7.19 -0.28 -7.08
C ALA A 125 8.30 -1.36 -7.22
N PRO A 126 8.75 -1.77 -8.42
CA PRO A 126 9.83 -2.76 -8.56
C PRO A 126 11.15 -2.32 -7.92
N ARG A 127 11.41 -1.02 -7.82
CA ARG A 127 12.66 -0.44 -7.29
C ARG A 127 12.77 -0.55 -5.77
N PHE A 128 11.65 -0.71 -5.05
CA PHE A 128 11.68 -0.91 -3.61
C PHE A 128 12.27 -2.27 -3.25
N ALA A 129 13.25 -2.30 -2.35
CA ALA A 129 13.85 -3.51 -1.84
C ALA A 129 12.84 -4.39 -1.07
N SER A 130 11.89 -3.75 -0.40
CA SER A 130 10.85 -4.39 0.39
C SER A 130 9.48 -3.83 0.01
N LYS A 131 8.61 -4.69 -0.50
CA LYS A 131 7.26 -4.32 -0.96
C LYS A 131 6.26 -5.45 -0.84
N THR A 132 4.97 -5.10 -0.74
CA THR A 132 3.86 -6.06 -0.72
C THR A 132 2.67 -5.48 -1.45
N PHE A 133 2.07 -6.27 -2.32
CA PHE A 133 0.80 -5.96 -2.99
C PHE A 133 -0.32 -6.68 -2.24
N LEU A 134 -1.22 -5.93 -1.61
CA LEU A 134 -2.23 -6.44 -0.69
C LEU A 134 -3.63 -6.36 -1.28
N SER A 135 -4.40 -7.45 -1.18
CA SER A 135 -5.83 -7.44 -1.49
C SER A 135 -6.58 -8.55 -0.75
N ALA A 136 -7.87 -8.33 -0.51
CA ALA A 136 -8.82 -9.38 -0.13
C ALA A 136 -9.53 -9.99 -1.35
N THR A 137 -9.30 -9.41 -2.53
CA THR A 137 -9.85 -9.88 -3.81
C THR A 137 -8.67 -10.33 -4.66
N PRO A 138 -8.27 -11.60 -4.58
CA PRO A 138 -7.13 -12.09 -5.36
C PRO A 138 -7.45 -12.04 -6.86
N ILE A 139 -6.41 -11.78 -7.64
CA ILE A 139 -6.46 -11.81 -9.09
C ILE A 139 -5.75 -13.10 -9.53
N GLU A 140 -6.39 -13.85 -10.43
CA GLU A 140 -5.75 -15.02 -11.04
C GLU A 140 -4.50 -14.59 -11.82
N GLN A 141 -3.48 -15.44 -11.82
CA GLN A 141 -2.16 -15.10 -12.35
C GLN A 141 -2.20 -14.68 -13.83
N GLU A 142 -3.11 -15.24 -14.60
CA GLU A 142 -3.29 -14.90 -16.02
C GLU A 142 -3.83 -13.48 -16.27
N PHE A 143 -4.47 -12.86 -15.25
CA PHE A 143 -5.00 -11.50 -15.31
C PHE A 143 -4.14 -10.46 -14.60
N LEU A 144 -2.99 -10.88 -14.04
CA LEU A 144 -2.06 -9.93 -13.41
C LEU A 144 -1.43 -9.03 -14.49
N LEU A 145 -1.20 -7.76 -14.13
CA LEU A 145 -0.40 -6.84 -14.93
C LEU A 145 1.00 -7.40 -15.14
N ASP A 146 1.61 -7.10 -16.28
CA ASP A 146 2.95 -7.60 -16.63
C ASP A 146 3.99 -7.30 -15.55
N GLU A 147 3.89 -6.12 -14.93
CA GLU A 147 4.76 -5.65 -13.85
C GLU A 147 4.64 -6.48 -12.56
N LEU A 148 3.55 -7.23 -12.39
CA LEU A 148 3.28 -8.09 -11.24
C LEU A 148 3.50 -9.57 -11.54
N GLN A 149 3.80 -9.91 -12.78
CA GLN A 149 4.09 -11.30 -13.17
C GLN A 149 5.36 -11.81 -12.45
N GLY A 150 5.31 -13.07 -12.02
CA GLY A 150 6.45 -13.71 -11.35
C GLY A 150 6.65 -13.31 -9.87
N ILE A 151 5.86 -12.38 -9.32
CA ILE A 151 5.89 -12.08 -7.88
C ILE A 151 5.22 -13.24 -7.13
N PRO A 152 5.86 -13.79 -6.07
CA PRO A 152 5.28 -14.86 -5.26
C PRO A 152 3.92 -14.47 -4.68
N GLN A 153 2.94 -15.37 -4.75
CA GLN A 153 1.63 -15.20 -4.13
C GLN A 153 1.59 -15.89 -2.77
N VAL A 154 1.17 -15.16 -1.75
CA VAL A 154 1.02 -15.65 -0.37
C VAL A 154 -0.42 -15.43 0.06
N LYS A 155 -1.03 -16.45 0.66
CA LYS A 155 -2.40 -16.38 1.17
C LYS A 155 -2.42 -16.54 2.68
N ILE A 156 -3.16 -15.65 3.36
CA ILE A 156 -3.43 -15.81 4.79
C ILE A 156 -4.62 -16.77 4.95
N ILE A 157 -4.39 -17.86 5.69
CA ILE A 157 -5.44 -18.82 6.04
C ILE A 157 -5.90 -18.50 7.47
N TRP A 158 -7.16 -18.14 7.61
CA TRP A 158 -7.77 -17.85 8.92
C TRP A 158 -8.39 -19.11 9.51
N PRO A 159 -7.91 -19.61 10.68
CA PRO A 159 -8.35 -20.92 11.22
C PRO A 159 -9.83 -20.99 11.67
N SER A 160 -10.54 -19.87 11.74
CA SER A 160 -11.87 -19.76 12.33
C SER A 160 -12.82 -18.81 11.58
N ALA A 161 -12.80 -18.80 10.26
CA ALA A 161 -13.90 -18.19 9.50
C ALA A 161 -15.07 -19.18 9.45
N GLU A 162 -15.84 -19.31 10.54
CA GLU A 162 -17.16 -19.93 10.45
C GLU A 162 -18.04 -19.07 9.51
N PRO A 163 -18.71 -19.67 8.53
CA PRO A 163 -19.63 -18.94 7.68
C PRO A 163 -20.74 -18.35 8.56
N MET A 164 -20.92 -17.03 8.48
CA MET A 164 -22.01 -16.34 9.17
C MET A 164 -23.33 -16.92 8.66
N GLN A 165 -24.06 -17.67 9.49
CA GLN A 165 -25.39 -18.12 9.17
C GLN A 165 -26.33 -16.90 9.16
N VAL A 166 -26.68 -16.43 7.97
CA VAL A 166 -27.78 -15.48 7.81
C VAL A 166 -29.08 -16.26 8.06
N ARG A 167 -29.69 -16.06 9.22
CA ARG A 167 -31.08 -16.49 9.43
C ARG A 167 -31.97 -15.53 8.63
N LEU A 168 -32.61 -16.06 7.60
CA LEU A 168 -33.73 -15.41 6.92
C LEU A 168 -34.94 -15.37 7.82
#